data_ac51448f5819848b63c4439dbaa6c4c3
#
_entry.id   ac51448f5819848b63c4439dbaa6c4c3
#
_cell.length_a   1.000
_cell.length_b   1.000
_cell.length_c   1.000
_cell.angle_alpha   90.00
_cell.angle_beta   90.00
_cell.angle_gamma   90.00
#
_symmetry.space_group_name_H-M   'P 1'
#
loop_
_entity.id
_entity.type
_entity.pdbx_description
1 polymer ?
#
loop_
_entity_poly.entity_id
_entity_poly.type
_entity_poly.pdbx_seq_one_letter_code
_entity_poly.pdbx_strand_id
1 'polypeptide(L)'
;LRINKSYQRLEGKDVITDPKTPKSNRTIVMPDFLAVEMENFISSLYGIRDDDRIFTISKSYLHHEMDRGAKLAGVKRIRIHGLRHSHISLLINLGFSALAIGERVGHEAVDITYHYAHLFPTVQTDMAAQLETEREALVNVRKE
;
A
#
# COMPACT_ATOMS: atom_id res chain seq x y z
N LEU A 1 9.95 2.68 -6.86
CA LEU A 1 10.28 3.28 -5.56
C LEU A 1 11.00 2.26 -4.69
N ARG A 2 12.22 2.59 -4.24
CA ARG A 2 13.00 1.74 -3.32
C ARG A 2 12.86 2.27 -1.89
N ILE A 3 12.42 1.42 -0.99
CA ILE A 3 12.27 1.72 0.45
C ILE A 3 13.38 0.97 1.18
N ASN A 4 14.46 1.65 1.51
CA ASN A 4 15.64 1.08 2.16
C ASN A 4 16.17 1.95 3.31
N LYS A 5 15.44 3.00 3.68
CA LYS A 5 15.81 3.93 4.75
C LYS A 5 14.58 4.29 5.57
N SER A 6 14.77 4.59 6.83
CA SER A 6 13.78 5.18 7.74
C SER A 6 14.24 6.58 8.13
N TYR A 7 13.34 7.55 7.99
CA TYR A 7 13.60 8.94 8.36
C TYR A 7 12.79 9.33 9.58
N GLN A 8 13.41 10.01 10.51
CA GLN A 8 12.75 10.64 11.63
C GLN A 8 13.47 11.95 12.00
N ARG A 9 12.74 12.88 12.57
CA ARG A 9 13.30 14.13 13.09
C ARG A 9 13.26 14.10 14.60
N LEU A 10 14.44 14.07 15.23
CA LEU A 10 14.61 14.02 16.66
C LEU A 10 15.33 15.29 17.11
N GLU A 11 14.76 16.01 18.08
CA GLU A 11 15.35 17.25 18.66
C GLU A 11 15.82 18.25 17.60
N GLY A 12 15.02 18.39 16.52
CA GLY A 12 15.34 19.32 15.42
C GLY A 12 16.36 18.80 14.40
N LYS A 13 16.95 17.62 14.63
CA LYS A 13 17.93 16.99 13.71
C LYS A 13 17.27 15.89 12.89
N ASP A 14 17.66 15.82 11.63
CA ASP A 14 17.25 14.75 10.73
C ASP A 14 18.10 13.50 10.99
N VAL A 15 17.42 12.39 11.28
CA VAL A 15 18.06 11.10 11.56
C VAL A 15 17.57 10.09 10.51
N ILE A 16 18.52 9.52 9.81
CA ILE A 16 18.27 8.46 8.82
C ILE A 16 18.88 7.17 9.36
N THR A 17 18.06 6.12 9.40
CA THR A 17 18.45 4.80 9.88
C THR A 17 18.03 3.73 8.87
N ASP A 18 18.54 2.52 9.03
CA ASP A 18 18.02 1.38 8.32
C ASP A 18 16.57 1.09 8.72
N PRO A 19 15.80 0.46 7.84
CA PRO A 19 14.46 -0.01 8.17
C PRO A 19 14.49 -0.98 9.37
N LYS A 20 13.46 -0.89 10.22
CA LYS A 20 13.39 -1.64 11.48
C LYS A 20 13.40 -3.18 11.31
N THR A 21 12.93 -3.67 10.16
CA THR A 21 12.90 -5.12 9.84
C THR A 21 13.42 -5.36 8.43
N PRO A 22 13.98 -6.55 8.14
CA PRO A 22 14.44 -6.91 6.78
C PRO A 22 13.34 -6.76 5.72
N LYS A 23 12.10 -7.12 6.02
CA LYS A 23 10.94 -6.99 5.12
C LYS A 23 10.55 -5.54 4.83
N SER A 24 10.96 -4.61 5.66
CA SER A 24 10.76 -3.20 5.40
C SER A 24 11.63 -2.68 4.25
N ASN A 25 12.76 -3.37 3.95
CA ASN A 25 13.58 -3.08 2.78
C ASN A 25 12.95 -3.75 1.55
N ARG A 26 12.36 -2.94 0.67
CA ARG A 26 11.61 -3.44 -0.49
C ARG A 26 11.58 -2.45 -1.64
N THR A 27 11.28 -2.95 -2.83
CA THR A 27 11.00 -2.15 -4.02
C THR A 27 9.50 -2.22 -4.34
N ILE A 28 8.89 -1.08 -4.57
CA ILE A 28 7.47 -0.96 -4.94
C ILE A 28 7.39 -0.37 -6.34
N VAL A 29 6.67 -1.02 -7.24
CA VAL A 29 6.32 -0.45 -8.54
C VAL A 29 5.22 0.60 -8.31
N MET A 30 5.48 1.82 -8.78
CA MET A 30 4.48 2.90 -8.78
C MET A 30 3.58 2.78 -10.01
N PRO A 31 2.30 3.13 -9.91
CA PRO A 31 1.48 3.35 -11.10
C PRO A 31 2.08 4.45 -11.99
N ASP A 32 1.93 4.33 -13.30
CA ASP A 32 2.56 5.24 -14.26
C ASP A 32 2.14 6.70 -14.05
N PHE A 33 0.85 6.94 -13.75
CA PHE A 33 0.37 8.29 -13.46
C PHE A 33 1.11 8.94 -12.29
N LEU A 34 1.37 8.17 -11.22
CA LEU A 34 2.10 8.67 -10.04
C LEU A 34 3.58 8.88 -10.35
N ALA A 35 4.19 8.03 -11.18
CA ALA A 35 5.57 8.20 -11.62
C ALA A 35 5.72 9.52 -12.40
N VAL A 36 4.83 9.79 -13.35
CA VAL A 36 4.80 11.05 -14.13
C VAL A 36 4.59 12.27 -13.23
N GLU A 37 3.66 12.21 -12.27
CA GLU A 37 3.44 13.31 -11.32
C GLU A 37 4.69 13.57 -10.47
N MET A 38 5.38 12.51 -10.02
CA MET A 38 6.61 12.64 -9.23
C MET A 38 7.76 13.22 -10.07
N GLU A 39 7.93 12.81 -11.31
CA GLU A 39 8.93 13.35 -12.23
C GLU A 39 8.69 14.84 -12.49
N ASN A 40 7.46 15.24 -12.77
CA ASN A 40 7.09 16.63 -12.96
C ASN A 40 7.35 17.45 -11.69
N PHE A 41 7.02 16.92 -10.52
CA PHE A 41 7.28 17.60 -9.25
C PHE A 41 8.78 17.77 -9.03
N ILE A 42 9.58 16.73 -9.19
CA ILE A 42 11.04 16.78 -9.01
C ILE A 42 11.67 17.79 -9.98
N SER A 43 11.23 17.79 -11.24
CA SER A 43 11.71 18.72 -12.27
C SER A 43 11.38 20.17 -11.96
N SER A 44 10.36 20.44 -11.15
CA SER A 44 10.01 21.79 -10.70
C SER A 44 10.87 22.30 -9.54
N LEU A 45 11.64 21.41 -8.89
CA LEU A 45 12.48 21.78 -7.75
C LEU A 45 13.82 22.34 -8.24
N TYR A 46 14.13 23.56 -7.86
CA TYR A 46 15.38 24.20 -8.27
C TYR A 46 16.59 23.65 -7.50
N GLY A 47 17.63 23.24 -8.23
CA GLY A 47 18.93 22.85 -7.66
C GLY A 47 18.88 21.58 -6.80
N ILE A 48 17.85 20.72 -6.94
CA ILE A 48 17.77 19.45 -6.23
C ILE A 48 18.86 18.48 -6.71
N ARG A 49 19.47 17.76 -5.79
CA ARG A 49 20.48 16.72 -6.03
C ARG A 49 19.91 15.35 -5.68
N ASP A 50 20.56 14.28 -6.13
CA ASP A 50 20.11 12.90 -5.95
C ASP A 50 19.95 12.47 -4.49
N ASP A 51 20.71 13.08 -3.58
CA ASP A 51 20.65 12.78 -2.12
C ASP A 51 19.73 13.73 -1.37
N ASP A 52 19.18 14.74 -1.99
CA ASP A 52 18.34 15.73 -1.30
C ASP A 52 16.97 15.16 -0.97
N ARG A 53 16.39 15.64 0.11
CA ARG A 53 15.02 15.32 0.47
C ARG A 53 14.04 16.04 -0.45
N ILE A 54 13.25 15.27 -1.19
CA ILE A 54 12.21 15.80 -2.08
C ILE A 54 11.13 16.54 -1.26
N PHE A 55 10.65 15.92 -0.17
CA PHE A 55 9.62 16.51 0.68
C PHE A 55 10.22 17.03 1.99
N THR A 56 10.42 18.33 2.08
CA THR A 56 10.96 19.02 3.28
C THR A 56 9.88 19.48 4.26
N ILE A 57 8.68 18.92 4.13
CA ILE A 57 7.51 19.27 4.93
C ILE A 57 7.57 18.70 6.36
N SER A 58 6.94 19.39 7.29
CA SER A 58 6.81 18.95 8.68
C SER A 58 5.62 17.98 8.86
N LYS A 59 5.67 17.21 9.96
CA LYS A 59 4.53 16.37 10.36
C LYS A 59 3.26 17.19 10.60
N SER A 60 3.40 18.38 11.17
CA SER A 60 2.30 19.29 11.40
C SER A 60 1.63 19.73 10.10
N TYR A 61 2.42 20.04 9.07
CA TYR A 61 1.93 20.39 7.75
C TYR A 61 1.07 19.27 7.14
N LEU A 62 1.52 18.02 7.24
CA LEU A 62 0.74 16.87 6.76
C LEU A 62 -0.64 16.76 7.43
N HIS A 63 -0.71 17.03 8.74
CA HIS A 63 -1.99 17.03 9.45
C HIS A 63 -2.90 18.15 8.97
N HIS A 64 -2.38 19.37 8.78
CA HIS A 64 -3.16 20.49 8.25
C HIS A 64 -3.69 20.21 6.84
N GLU A 65 -2.87 19.65 5.95
CA GLU A 65 -3.30 19.29 4.60
C GLU A 65 -4.36 18.18 4.60
N MET A 66 -4.23 17.21 5.50
CA MET A 66 -5.26 16.18 5.67
C MET A 66 -6.59 16.76 6.15
N ASP A 67 -6.55 17.70 7.10
CA ASP A 67 -7.75 18.38 7.60
C ASP A 67 -8.40 19.22 6.49
N ARG A 68 -7.58 19.98 5.75
CA ARG A 68 -8.04 20.82 4.61
C ARG A 68 -8.65 19.95 3.51
N GLY A 69 -7.94 18.90 3.08
CA GLY A 69 -8.41 18.02 2.01
C GLY A 69 -9.70 17.27 2.37
N ALA A 70 -9.79 16.73 3.58
CA ALA A 70 -11.00 16.04 4.05
C ALA A 70 -12.21 16.98 4.09
N LYS A 71 -12.02 18.21 4.55
CA LYS A 71 -13.08 19.23 4.57
C LYS A 71 -13.53 19.62 3.16
N LEU A 72 -12.59 19.83 2.22
CA LEU A 72 -12.91 20.19 0.84
C LEU A 72 -13.64 19.06 0.10
N ALA A 73 -13.25 17.82 0.35
CA ALA A 73 -13.86 16.65 -0.26
C ALA A 73 -15.16 16.20 0.41
N GLY A 74 -15.54 16.81 1.54
CA GLY A 74 -16.74 16.41 2.30
C GLY A 74 -16.66 15.00 2.89
N VAL A 75 -15.45 14.47 3.12
CA VAL A 75 -15.24 13.13 3.64
C VAL A 75 -14.77 13.14 5.08
N LYS A 76 -15.01 12.02 5.78
CA LYS A 76 -14.51 11.85 7.14
C LYS A 76 -13.00 11.92 7.18
N ARG A 77 -12.49 12.78 8.05
CA ARG A 77 -11.05 12.88 8.33
C ARG A 77 -10.53 11.59 8.97
N ILE A 78 -9.46 11.04 8.42
CA ILE A 78 -8.74 9.89 8.98
C ILE A 78 -7.32 10.31 9.42
N ARG A 79 -6.69 9.52 10.30
CA ARG A 79 -5.28 9.74 10.68
C ARG A 79 -4.37 9.50 9.47
N ILE A 80 -3.19 10.13 9.43
CA ILE A 80 -2.21 9.93 8.33
C ILE A 80 -1.89 8.44 8.15
N HIS A 81 -1.68 7.71 9.25
CA HIS A 81 -1.47 6.25 9.20
C HIS A 81 -2.69 5.48 8.64
N GLY A 82 -3.88 6.05 8.77
CA GLY A 82 -5.12 5.50 8.19
C GLY A 82 -5.09 5.40 6.67
N LEU A 83 -4.28 6.22 5.97
CA LEU A 83 -4.06 6.09 4.53
C LEU A 83 -3.46 4.72 4.16
N ARG A 84 -2.57 4.20 5.00
CA ARG A 84 -2.04 2.85 4.83
C ARG A 84 -3.13 1.78 4.98
N HIS A 85 -4.00 1.91 5.97
CA HIS A 85 -5.15 1.00 6.13
C HIS A 85 -6.10 1.08 4.93
N SER A 86 -6.40 2.28 4.45
CA SER A 86 -7.23 2.48 3.25
C SER A 86 -6.61 1.83 2.02
N HIS A 87 -5.29 1.95 1.85
CA HIS A 87 -4.58 1.31 0.74
C HIS A 87 -4.68 -0.23 0.81
N ILE A 88 -4.49 -0.82 1.98
CA ILE A 88 -4.64 -2.27 2.19
C ILE A 88 -6.07 -2.71 1.88
N SER A 89 -7.08 -2.01 2.43
CA SER A 89 -8.50 -2.32 2.19
C SER A 89 -8.86 -2.23 0.70
N LEU A 90 -8.33 -1.24 0.00
CA LEU A 90 -8.53 -1.09 -1.45
C LEU A 90 -7.93 -2.29 -2.21
N LEU A 91 -6.72 -2.71 -1.87
CA LEU A 91 -6.07 -3.84 -2.53
C LEU A 91 -6.82 -5.17 -2.28
N ILE A 92 -7.36 -5.35 -1.06
CA ILE A 92 -8.22 -6.50 -0.76
C ILE A 92 -9.48 -6.46 -1.63
N ASN A 93 -10.13 -5.31 -1.71
CA ASN A 93 -11.33 -5.13 -2.54
C ASN A 93 -11.08 -5.33 -4.04
N LEU A 94 -9.86 -5.08 -4.49
CA LEU A 94 -9.40 -5.38 -5.86
C LEU A 94 -9.01 -6.85 -6.06
N GLY A 95 -9.15 -7.70 -5.05
CA GLY A 95 -8.92 -9.15 -5.13
C GLY A 95 -7.48 -9.60 -4.94
N PHE A 96 -6.56 -8.73 -4.51
CA PHE A 96 -5.18 -9.14 -4.25
C PHE A 96 -5.05 -9.99 -2.99
N SER A 97 -4.15 -10.97 -3.03
CA SER A 97 -3.90 -11.87 -1.90
C SER A 97 -3.19 -11.14 -0.74
N ALA A 98 -3.38 -11.66 0.48
CA ALA A 98 -2.70 -11.14 1.68
C ALA A 98 -1.17 -11.18 1.54
N LEU A 99 -0.63 -12.17 0.83
CA LEU A 99 0.81 -12.28 0.56
C LEU A 99 1.30 -11.11 -0.30
N ALA A 100 0.67 -10.87 -1.45
CA ALA A 100 1.03 -9.78 -2.35
C ALA A 100 0.89 -8.40 -1.68
N ILE A 101 -0.17 -8.21 -0.88
CA ILE A 101 -0.38 -6.98 -0.10
C ILE A 101 0.72 -6.84 0.95
N GLY A 102 1.05 -7.91 1.68
CA GLY A 102 2.11 -7.93 2.69
C GLY A 102 3.47 -7.51 2.12
N GLU A 103 3.87 -8.07 0.98
CA GLU A 103 5.09 -7.67 0.27
C GLU A 103 5.11 -6.19 -0.11
N ARG A 104 3.99 -5.68 -0.65
CA ARG A 104 3.86 -4.28 -1.04
C ARG A 104 3.95 -3.32 0.14
N VAL A 105 3.29 -3.64 1.26
CA VAL A 105 3.26 -2.75 2.43
C VAL A 105 4.37 -3.04 3.44
N GLY A 106 5.13 -4.12 3.30
CA GLY A 106 6.21 -4.52 4.20
C GLY A 106 5.69 -5.04 5.53
N HIS A 107 4.60 -5.81 5.50
CA HIS A 107 4.04 -6.57 6.63
C HIS A 107 4.19 -8.07 6.40
N GLU A 108 4.11 -8.85 7.48
CA GLU A 108 3.88 -10.28 7.33
C GLU A 108 2.47 -10.51 6.74
N ALA A 109 2.34 -11.51 5.85
CA ALA A 109 1.05 -11.86 5.27
C ALA A 109 0.03 -12.27 6.33
N VAL A 110 0.50 -12.90 7.41
CA VAL A 110 -0.31 -13.29 8.58
C VAL A 110 -0.92 -12.06 9.25
N ASP A 111 -0.16 -10.98 9.41
CA ASP A 111 -0.66 -9.72 10.00
C ASP A 111 -1.78 -9.13 9.14
N ILE A 112 -1.61 -9.14 7.81
CA ILE A 112 -2.66 -8.67 6.89
C ILE A 112 -3.89 -9.55 7.02
N THR A 113 -3.75 -10.85 6.98
CA THR A 113 -4.87 -11.79 7.10
C THR A 113 -5.60 -11.61 8.43
N TYR A 114 -4.87 -11.50 9.54
CA TYR A 114 -5.46 -11.39 10.87
C TYR A 114 -6.23 -10.08 11.05
N HIS A 115 -5.62 -8.94 10.71
CA HIS A 115 -6.24 -7.63 10.93
C HIS A 115 -7.37 -7.30 9.94
N TYR A 116 -7.31 -7.87 8.74
CA TYR A 116 -8.23 -7.55 7.64
C TYR A 116 -9.05 -8.75 7.17
N ALA A 117 -9.08 -9.85 7.94
CA ALA A 117 -9.81 -11.09 7.59
C ALA A 117 -11.27 -10.83 7.19
N HIS A 118 -11.93 -9.89 7.87
CA HIS A 118 -13.31 -9.50 7.63
C HIS A 118 -13.57 -8.80 6.28
N LEU A 119 -12.51 -8.33 5.60
CA LEU A 119 -12.59 -7.68 4.29
C LEU A 119 -12.35 -8.66 3.14
N PHE A 120 -11.77 -9.83 3.42
CA PHE A 120 -11.60 -10.83 2.37
C PHE A 120 -12.94 -11.51 2.08
N PRO A 121 -13.31 -11.69 0.79
CA PRO A 121 -14.53 -12.40 0.44
C PRO A 121 -14.55 -13.80 1.05
N THR A 122 -15.71 -14.24 1.49
CA THR A 122 -15.92 -15.63 1.90
C THR A 122 -15.98 -16.48 0.64
N VAL A 123 -14.84 -16.96 0.19
CA VAL A 123 -14.71 -17.76 -1.05
C VAL A 123 -15.14 -19.22 -0.90
N GLN A 124 -15.71 -19.63 0.23
CA GLN A 124 -16.12 -21.03 0.47
C GLN A 124 -17.18 -21.50 -0.52
N THR A 125 -18.17 -20.65 -0.80
CA THR A 125 -19.21 -20.96 -1.78
C THR A 125 -18.65 -21.03 -3.20
N ASP A 126 -17.77 -20.09 -3.54
CA ASP A 126 -17.13 -20.05 -4.85
C ASP A 126 -16.17 -21.23 -5.05
N MET A 127 -15.43 -21.61 -4.01
CA MET A 127 -14.59 -22.83 -4.02
C MET A 127 -15.44 -24.09 -4.27
N ALA A 128 -16.57 -24.22 -3.58
CA ALA A 128 -17.46 -25.35 -3.76
C ALA A 128 -18.04 -25.39 -5.18
N ALA A 129 -18.46 -24.26 -5.74
CA ALA A 129 -18.96 -24.16 -7.09
C ALA A 129 -17.89 -24.48 -8.15
N GLN A 130 -16.67 -24.01 -7.97
CA GLN A 130 -15.55 -24.33 -8.86
C GLN A 130 -15.17 -25.81 -8.81
N LEU A 131 -15.14 -26.43 -7.63
CA LEU A 131 -14.91 -27.87 -7.49
C LEU A 131 -16.00 -28.71 -8.17
N GLU A 132 -17.25 -28.29 -8.13
CA GLU A 132 -18.33 -28.99 -8.83
C GLU A 132 -18.17 -28.86 -10.35
N THR A 133 -17.84 -27.67 -10.85
CA THR A 133 -17.58 -27.43 -12.29
C THR A 133 -16.42 -28.30 -12.81
N GLU A 134 -15.31 -28.36 -12.08
CA GLU A 134 -14.16 -29.20 -12.42
C GLU A 134 -14.52 -30.70 -12.44
N ARG A 135 -15.30 -31.15 -11.46
CA ARG A 135 -15.78 -32.52 -11.42
C ARG A 135 -16.62 -32.86 -12.64
N GLU A 136 -17.56 -31.99 -13.03
CA GLU A 136 -18.41 -32.17 -14.21
C GLU A 136 -17.60 -32.26 -15.51
N ALA A 137 -16.58 -31.38 -15.65
CA ALA A 137 -15.67 -31.41 -16.80
C ALA A 137 -14.91 -32.76 -16.90
N LEU A 138 -14.37 -33.25 -15.77
CA LEU A 138 -13.67 -34.53 -15.73
C LEU A 138 -14.56 -35.74 -16.03
N VAL A 139 -15.84 -35.73 -15.64
CA VAL A 139 -16.81 -36.79 -15.91
C VAL A 139 -17.21 -36.82 -17.38
N ASN A 140 -17.32 -35.64 -18.00
CA ASN A 140 -17.69 -35.53 -19.41
C ASN A 140 -16.58 -36.02 -20.36
N VAL A 141 -15.32 -35.71 -20.04
CA VAL A 141 -14.14 -36.20 -20.80
C VAL A 141 -14.01 -37.74 -20.77
N ARG A 142 -14.50 -38.41 -19.72
CA ARG A 142 -14.47 -39.90 -19.63
C ARG A 142 -15.60 -40.62 -20.38
N LYS A 143 -16.54 -39.87 -20.91
CA LYS A 143 -17.70 -40.45 -21.67
C LYS A 143 -17.54 -40.39 -23.18
N GLU A 144 -16.48 -39.71 -23.66
CA GLU A 144 -16.01 -39.72 -25.05
C GLU A 144 -14.93 -40.80 -25.25
#